data_0475fb6fcec1196fa46fb6bb93abcb81
#
_entry.id   0475fb6fcec1196fa46fb6bb93abcb81
#
_cell.length_a   1.000
_cell.length_b   1.000
_cell.length_c   1.000
_cell.angle_alpha   90.00
_cell.angle_beta   90.00
_cell.angle_gamma   90.00
#
_symmetry.space_group_name_H-M   'P 1'
#
loop_
_entity.id
_entity.type
_entity.pdbx_description
1 polymer ?
#
loop_
_entity_poly.entity_id
_entity_poly.type
_entity_poly.pdbx_seq_one_letter_code
_entity_poly.pdbx_strand_id
1 'polypeptide(L)'
;MQCRAQFAAPCRLACLVGLSLCLAAGVAHARDRDSGPQPVARIPVDSLGYRPPGKLYLLARYSSSSLDFLDSTHLLLTFRKPRLLLREEGSGGLDQVIEADVLELPSGKVIAQDQWLLHDRARYLWRMADDKTLLRIGSHLYQADSELHLKPLYESPTALQEIEISPDGRLLVMESELEKHTPEEHAALAKHAAMIGASPPAEAVQIRMVRLDQPQVVLSGHADAAGDVPANIRGYFTQEQVKENVWSVRFHPYDKSGKPEGEIVAQTDSTCEPSEKVLNAESVLIMSCPRGHNDRFVAAYSLNSQKLWDGRWQSNFTWPSFRVAQDGASVAISWLAVNHPVSTREPIDDDEVQNQVLSVLDSRTGSLRLALLVKPIVSAGGNFALSPDGNRLAVLNHGAIEVYDLPALAPTERASK
;
A
#
# COMPACT_ATOMS: atom_id res chain seq x y z
N MET A 1 62.79 11.90 29.94
CA MET A 1 63.49 10.65 29.59
C MET A 1 63.02 10.27 28.17
N GLN A 2 63.57 10.70 27.17
CA GLN A 2 64.71 10.37 26.29
C GLN A 2 64.96 8.86 26.10
N CYS A 3 64.73 8.39 24.85
CA CYS A 3 65.55 7.59 23.97
C CYS A 3 64.75 7.32 22.71
N ARG A 4 65.00 7.93 21.58
CA ARG A 4 66.01 7.73 20.49
C ARG A 4 66.09 6.25 20.05
N ALA A 5 65.58 5.95 18.85
CA ALA A 5 66.13 6.06 17.48
C ALA A 5 66.79 4.75 16.99
N GLN A 6 66.46 4.19 15.84
CA GLN A 6 67.38 4.07 14.70
C GLN A 6 66.90 3.03 13.64
N PHE A 7 66.82 3.50 12.38
CA PHE A 7 67.31 2.91 11.13
C PHE A 7 66.82 1.52 10.70
N ALA A 8 66.42 1.21 9.46
CA ALA A 8 66.91 1.61 8.15
C ALA A 8 65.90 1.16 7.04
N ALA A 9 65.84 1.88 5.94
CA ALA A 9 65.33 1.47 4.65
C ALA A 9 66.31 0.45 4.00
N PRO A 10 66.01 -0.21 2.81
CA PRO A 10 65.06 0.17 1.74
C PRO A 10 64.31 -1.02 1.14
N CYS A 11 63.16 -0.80 0.50
CA CYS A 11 62.72 -1.59 -0.63
C CYS A 11 61.78 -0.77 -1.53
N ARG A 12 62.41 0.13 -2.31
CA ARG A 12 61.80 0.75 -3.48
C ARG A 12 62.11 -0.18 -4.66
N LEU A 13 61.25 -1.16 -4.99
CA LEU A 13 61.19 -1.76 -6.35
C LEU A 13 60.01 -2.69 -6.61
N ALA A 14 58.99 -2.73 -5.77
CA ALA A 14 57.88 -3.66 -5.97
C ALA A 14 56.51 -2.98 -6.26
N CYS A 15 56.46 -1.64 -6.34
CA CYS A 15 55.18 -0.91 -6.48
C CYS A 15 54.79 -0.53 -7.93
N LEU A 16 55.61 -0.83 -8.93
CA LEU A 16 55.31 -0.41 -10.33
C LEU A 16 54.66 -1.48 -11.20
N VAL A 17 54.55 -2.73 -10.76
CA VAL A 17 53.89 -3.79 -11.54
C VAL A 17 52.46 -4.07 -11.06
N GLY A 18 52.10 -3.62 -9.84
CA GLY A 18 50.77 -3.80 -9.29
C GLY A 18 49.71 -2.80 -9.79
N LEU A 19 50.12 -1.64 -10.33
CA LEU A 19 49.18 -0.59 -10.75
C LEU A 19 48.60 -0.80 -12.15
N SER A 20 49.26 -1.58 -12.99
CA SER A 20 48.77 -1.84 -14.36
C SER A 20 47.73 -2.95 -14.47
N LEU A 21 47.61 -3.83 -13.46
CA LEU A 21 46.55 -4.87 -13.43
C LEU A 21 45.24 -4.38 -12.81
N CYS A 22 45.26 -3.34 -11.99
CA CYS A 22 44.01 -2.79 -11.40
C CYS A 22 43.22 -1.90 -12.37
N LEU A 23 43.86 -1.36 -13.42
CA LEU A 23 43.17 -0.54 -14.43
C LEU A 23 42.48 -1.39 -15.51
N ALA A 24 42.91 -2.63 -15.74
CA ALA A 24 42.26 -3.54 -16.69
C ALA A 24 41.00 -4.23 -16.08
N ALA A 25 40.96 -4.43 -14.76
CA ALA A 25 39.78 -4.98 -14.09
C ALA A 25 38.64 -3.93 -13.89
N GLY A 26 38.98 -2.63 -13.86
CA GLY A 26 38.02 -1.55 -13.72
C GLY A 26 37.20 -1.24 -14.97
N VAL A 27 37.69 -1.58 -16.14
CA VAL A 27 36.99 -1.34 -17.43
C VAL A 27 36.05 -2.48 -17.82
N ALA A 28 36.25 -3.69 -17.29
CA ALA A 28 35.35 -4.82 -17.52
C ALA A 28 34.08 -4.78 -16.68
N HIS A 29 34.07 -4.05 -15.56
CA HIS A 29 32.88 -3.90 -14.70
C HIS A 29 32.01 -2.68 -15.03
N ALA A 30 32.41 -1.81 -15.95
CA ALA A 30 31.64 -0.63 -16.35
C ALA A 30 30.64 -0.90 -17.49
N ARG A 31 30.68 -2.09 -18.10
CA ARG A 31 29.79 -2.45 -19.23
C ARG A 31 28.51 -3.23 -18.83
N ASP A 32 28.39 -3.68 -17.58
CA ASP A 32 27.24 -4.48 -17.12
C ASP A 32 26.29 -3.72 -16.19
N ARG A 33 26.39 -2.39 -16.11
CA ARG A 33 25.50 -1.56 -15.27
C ARG A 33 24.16 -1.21 -15.91
N ASP A 34 23.92 -1.59 -17.16
CA ASP A 34 22.67 -1.32 -17.89
C ASP A 34 21.71 -2.51 -17.99
N SER A 35 21.98 -3.62 -17.31
CA SER A 35 21.12 -4.83 -17.34
C SER A 35 20.13 -4.89 -16.18
N GLY A 36 19.49 -3.77 -15.84
CA GLY A 36 18.27 -3.80 -15.01
C GLY A 36 17.16 -4.57 -15.72
N PRO A 37 16.14 -5.05 -14.99
CA PRO A 37 14.99 -5.70 -15.59
C PRO A 37 14.37 -4.78 -16.64
N GLN A 38 14.15 -5.32 -17.86
CA GLN A 38 13.59 -4.56 -18.96
C GLN A 38 12.08 -4.68 -18.97
N PRO A 39 11.32 -3.58 -19.16
CA PRO A 39 9.88 -3.65 -19.28
C PRO A 39 9.46 -4.30 -20.60
N VAL A 40 8.40 -5.12 -20.58
CA VAL A 40 7.80 -5.73 -21.77
C VAL A 40 6.88 -4.74 -22.52
N ALA A 41 6.45 -3.67 -21.84
CA ALA A 41 5.72 -2.55 -22.45
C ALA A 41 6.10 -1.24 -21.76
N ARG A 42 6.13 -0.16 -22.53
CA ARG A 42 6.32 1.20 -22.03
C ARG A 42 5.35 2.16 -22.72
N ILE A 43 4.43 2.72 -21.94
CA ILE A 43 3.32 3.55 -22.41
C ILE A 43 3.53 4.98 -21.91
N PRO A 44 3.86 5.96 -22.77
CA PRO A 44 3.99 7.35 -22.38
C PRO A 44 2.65 7.91 -21.88
N VAL A 45 2.65 8.57 -20.71
CA VAL A 45 1.41 9.09 -20.10
C VAL A 45 1.11 10.55 -20.47
N ASP A 46 2.05 11.25 -21.07
CA ASP A 46 1.84 12.63 -21.52
C ASP A 46 0.70 12.75 -22.54
N SER A 47 0.59 11.75 -23.43
CA SER A 47 -0.48 11.67 -24.44
C SER A 47 -1.86 11.43 -23.82
N LEU A 48 -1.94 10.91 -22.58
CA LEU A 48 -3.16 10.69 -21.81
C LEU A 48 -3.56 11.95 -21.01
N GLY A 49 -2.73 13.00 -21.06
CA GLY A 49 -2.96 14.22 -20.29
C GLY A 49 -2.59 14.12 -18.82
N TYR A 50 -1.93 13.03 -18.39
CA TYR A 50 -1.40 12.91 -17.04
C TYR A 50 -0.31 13.95 -16.80
N ARG A 51 -0.44 14.65 -15.68
CA ARG A 51 0.62 15.53 -15.17
C ARG A 51 0.89 15.15 -13.71
N PRO A 52 2.13 14.84 -13.36
CA PRO A 52 2.46 14.55 -11.97
C PRO A 52 2.12 15.75 -11.10
N PRO A 53 1.57 15.54 -9.89
CA PRO A 53 1.35 16.61 -8.93
C PRO A 53 2.70 17.25 -8.56
N GLY A 54 2.70 18.57 -8.31
CA GLY A 54 3.94 19.31 -7.98
C GLY A 54 4.48 19.00 -6.58
N LYS A 55 3.70 18.36 -5.71
CA LYS A 55 4.07 18.02 -4.33
C LYS A 55 3.46 16.69 -3.92
N LEU A 56 4.23 15.90 -3.16
CA LEU A 56 3.77 14.65 -2.58
C LEU A 56 3.21 14.88 -1.16
N TYR A 57 1.98 14.44 -0.95
CA TYR A 57 1.40 14.34 0.39
C TYR A 57 1.20 12.86 0.71
N LEU A 58 1.84 12.35 1.77
CA LEU A 58 1.75 10.93 2.13
C LEU A 58 0.32 10.48 2.41
N LEU A 59 -0.51 11.33 3.01
CA LEU A 59 -1.94 11.05 3.23
C LEU A 59 -2.75 10.96 1.93
N ALA A 60 -2.34 11.68 0.89
CA ALA A 60 -3.09 11.77 -0.38
C ALA A 60 -2.53 10.85 -1.48
N ARG A 61 -1.51 10.04 -1.19
CA ARG A 61 -0.80 9.24 -2.20
C ARG A 61 -1.71 8.27 -2.98
N TYR A 62 -2.76 7.75 -2.35
CA TYR A 62 -3.72 6.85 -3.00
C TYR A 62 -4.89 7.57 -3.68
N SER A 63 -5.00 8.89 -3.50
CA SER A 63 -6.09 9.67 -4.05
C SER A 63 -5.66 10.61 -5.18
N SER A 64 -4.36 10.79 -5.42
CA SER A 64 -3.84 11.64 -6.50
C SER A 64 -3.83 10.92 -7.84
N SER A 65 -3.49 9.65 -7.85
CA SER A 65 -3.55 8.76 -9.00
C SER A 65 -3.69 7.32 -8.52
N SER A 66 -4.27 6.45 -9.34
CA SER A 66 -4.30 5.01 -9.15
C SER A 66 -3.94 4.31 -10.44
N LEU A 67 -3.18 3.24 -10.31
CA LEU A 67 -2.86 2.31 -11.38
C LEU A 67 -3.30 0.93 -10.91
N ASP A 68 -4.19 0.29 -11.67
CA ASP A 68 -4.75 -1.01 -11.30
C ASP A 68 -4.89 -1.89 -12.55
N PHE A 69 -4.56 -3.18 -12.43
CA PHE A 69 -4.91 -4.13 -13.47
C PHE A 69 -6.38 -4.49 -13.35
N LEU A 70 -7.14 -4.39 -14.43
CA LEU A 70 -8.48 -4.98 -14.53
C LEU A 70 -8.34 -6.50 -14.72
N ASP A 71 -7.56 -6.90 -15.73
CA ASP A 71 -7.15 -8.27 -16.00
C ASP A 71 -5.67 -8.35 -16.39
N SER A 72 -5.18 -9.44 -16.97
CA SER A 72 -3.78 -9.59 -17.40
C SER A 72 -3.41 -8.72 -18.61
N THR A 73 -4.39 -8.14 -19.31
CA THR A 73 -4.21 -7.40 -20.57
C THR A 73 -4.72 -5.97 -20.55
N HIS A 74 -5.42 -5.58 -19.49
CA HIS A 74 -5.99 -4.24 -19.36
C HIS A 74 -5.55 -3.57 -18.06
N LEU A 75 -5.11 -2.31 -18.18
CA LEU A 75 -4.75 -1.43 -17.06
C LEU A 75 -5.75 -0.28 -16.97
N LEU A 76 -6.20 0.02 -15.76
CA LEU A 76 -6.91 1.24 -15.44
C LEU A 76 -5.92 2.23 -14.83
N LEU A 77 -5.74 3.36 -15.49
CA LEU A 77 -5.06 4.54 -14.97
C LEU A 77 -6.10 5.57 -14.58
N THR A 78 -6.07 6.04 -13.34
CA THR A 78 -6.87 7.18 -12.92
C THR A 78 -5.98 8.27 -12.35
N PHE A 79 -6.33 9.53 -12.58
CA PHE A 79 -5.59 10.67 -12.05
C PHE A 79 -6.45 11.92 -11.93
N ARG A 80 -6.12 12.77 -10.95
CA ARG A 80 -6.77 14.06 -10.76
C ARG A 80 -6.30 15.06 -11.81
N LYS A 81 -7.25 15.68 -12.49
CA LYS A 81 -6.94 16.85 -13.35
C LYS A 81 -6.67 18.07 -12.48
N PRO A 82 -5.76 18.97 -12.89
CA PRO A 82 -5.54 20.24 -12.18
C PRO A 82 -6.69 21.23 -12.42
N ARG A 83 -7.92 20.75 -12.46
CA ARG A 83 -9.14 21.50 -12.71
C ARG A 83 -10.15 21.20 -11.61
N LEU A 84 -10.70 22.26 -11.04
CA LEU A 84 -11.83 22.19 -10.12
C LEU A 84 -13.08 22.68 -10.84
N LEU A 85 -14.18 22.02 -10.60
CA LEU A 85 -15.50 22.44 -11.06
C LEU A 85 -16.31 22.94 -9.88
N LEU A 86 -17.07 24.01 -10.08
CA LEU A 86 -18.07 24.43 -9.11
C LEU A 86 -19.14 23.34 -9.03
N ARG A 87 -19.42 22.90 -7.80
CA ARG A 87 -20.56 22.07 -7.51
C ARG A 87 -21.83 22.86 -7.80
N GLU A 88 -22.94 22.19 -8.07
CA GLU A 88 -24.23 22.84 -8.38
C GLU A 88 -24.59 23.97 -7.42
N GLU A 89 -25.35 24.96 -7.91
CA GLU A 89 -25.70 26.19 -7.21
C GLU A 89 -26.28 25.89 -5.80
N GLY A 90 -25.66 26.48 -4.78
CA GLY A 90 -26.10 26.40 -3.38
C GLY A 90 -25.22 25.56 -2.47
N SER A 91 -24.35 24.71 -2.98
CA SER A 91 -23.47 23.87 -2.13
C SER A 91 -22.17 24.58 -1.72
N GLY A 92 -21.74 25.61 -2.45
CA GLY A 92 -20.50 26.37 -2.19
C GLY A 92 -19.20 25.55 -2.32
N GLY A 93 -19.29 24.29 -2.74
CA GLY A 93 -18.18 23.37 -2.84
C GLY A 93 -17.55 23.29 -4.23
N LEU A 94 -16.32 22.79 -4.28
CA LEU A 94 -15.60 22.50 -5.53
C LEU A 94 -15.43 20.99 -5.68
N ASP A 95 -15.71 20.48 -6.87
CA ASP A 95 -15.50 19.09 -7.22
C ASP A 95 -14.17 18.92 -7.97
N GLN A 96 -13.51 17.81 -7.71
CA GLN A 96 -12.30 17.39 -8.40
C GLN A 96 -12.66 16.48 -9.55
N VAL A 97 -12.03 16.69 -10.70
CA VAL A 97 -12.21 15.86 -11.89
C VAL A 97 -11.16 14.75 -11.86
N ILE A 98 -11.61 13.51 -11.85
CA ILE A 98 -10.77 12.34 -12.06
C ILE A 98 -10.92 11.90 -13.51
N GLU A 99 -9.81 11.77 -14.21
CA GLU A 99 -9.75 11.06 -15.48
C GLU A 99 -9.56 9.59 -15.21
N ALA A 100 -10.25 8.73 -15.95
CA ALA A 100 -10.15 7.29 -15.90
C ALA A 100 -9.95 6.75 -17.32
N ASP A 101 -8.79 6.13 -17.58
CA ASP A 101 -8.42 5.55 -18.86
C ASP A 101 -8.16 4.06 -18.72
N VAL A 102 -8.87 3.22 -19.50
CA VAL A 102 -8.57 1.80 -19.65
C VAL A 102 -7.63 1.61 -20.84
N LEU A 103 -6.46 1.06 -20.56
CA LEU A 103 -5.37 0.86 -21.51
C LEU A 103 -5.23 -0.62 -21.86
N GLU A 104 -5.23 -0.95 -23.16
CA GLU A 104 -4.90 -2.27 -23.65
C GLU A 104 -3.39 -2.50 -23.63
N LEU A 105 -2.92 -3.63 -23.16
CA LEU A 105 -1.52 -4.03 -23.13
C LEU A 105 -1.18 -4.98 -24.28
N PRO A 106 0.03 -4.90 -24.87
CA PRO A 106 1.11 -3.95 -24.56
C PRO A 106 1.01 -2.62 -25.33
N SER A 107 -0.04 -2.44 -26.14
CA SER A 107 -0.16 -1.32 -27.10
C SER A 107 -0.28 0.06 -26.44
N GLY A 108 -0.82 0.12 -25.23
CA GLY A 108 -1.17 1.36 -24.54
C GLY A 108 -2.35 2.10 -25.16
N LYS A 109 -3.10 1.45 -26.06
CA LYS A 109 -4.31 2.04 -26.67
C LYS A 109 -5.39 2.23 -25.62
N VAL A 110 -5.95 3.44 -25.54
CA VAL A 110 -7.14 3.71 -24.73
C VAL A 110 -8.35 3.01 -25.38
N ILE A 111 -9.00 2.13 -24.65
CA ILE A 111 -10.18 1.37 -25.11
C ILE A 111 -11.47 1.82 -24.43
N ALA A 112 -11.39 2.40 -23.22
CA ALA A 112 -12.49 3.07 -22.55
C ALA A 112 -11.96 4.27 -21.78
N GLN A 113 -12.80 5.31 -21.65
CA GLN A 113 -12.45 6.55 -20.96
C GLN A 113 -13.69 7.14 -20.30
N ASP A 114 -13.54 7.66 -19.08
CA ASP A 114 -14.60 8.34 -18.33
C ASP A 114 -14.03 9.45 -17.45
N GLN A 115 -14.89 10.32 -16.93
CA GLN A 115 -14.54 11.37 -15.97
C GLN A 115 -15.48 11.31 -14.78
N TRP A 116 -14.90 11.21 -13.59
CA TRP A 116 -15.66 11.19 -12.34
C TRP A 116 -15.48 12.47 -11.55
N LEU A 117 -16.55 12.92 -10.91
CA LEU A 117 -16.55 14.09 -10.05
C LEU A 117 -16.49 13.66 -8.60
N LEU A 118 -15.42 14.02 -7.91
CA LEU A 118 -15.22 13.68 -6.49
C LEU A 118 -15.33 14.93 -5.63
N HIS A 119 -16.06 14.80 -4.52
CA HIS A 119 -16.29 15.88 -3.56
C HIS A 119 -15.17 16.05 -2.53
N ASP A 120 -14.33 15.05 -2.37
CA ASP A 120 -13.27 15.01 -1.36
C ASP A 120 -11.92 14.55 -1.95
N ARG A 121 -10.90 14.45 -1.08
CA ARG A 121 -9.57 13.96 -1.42
C ARG A 121 -9.29 12.57 -0.87
N ALA A 122 -10.31 11.84 -0.40
CA ALA A 122 -10.13 10.49 0.06
C ALA A 122 -9.76 9.54 -1.08
N ARG A 123 -9.32 8.35 -0.73
CA ARG A 123 -9.18 7.26 -1.69
C ARG A 123 -10.55 6.95 -2.29
N TYR A 124 -10.60 6.73 -3.60
CA TYR A 124 -11.85 6.58 -4.33
C TYR A 124 -11.95 5.26 -5.11
N LEU A 125 -10.84 4.54 -5.31
CA LEU A 125 -10.80 3.36 -6.16
C LEU A 125 -10.20 2.15 -5.44
N TRP A 126 -10.85 1.01 -5.58
CA TRP A 126 -10.38 -0.30 -5.10
C TRP A 126 -10.71 -1.35 -6.14
N ARG A 127 -9.83 -2.34 -6.24
CA ARG A 127 -10.07 -3.48 -7.11
C ARG A 127 -11.01 -4.48 -6.44
N MET A 128 -11.95 -5.03 -7.23
CA MET A 128 -12.86 -6.12 -6.87
C MET A 128 -12.48 -7.40 -7.61
N ALA A 129 -13.16 -8.50 -7.30
CA ALA A 129 -13.12 -9.71 -8.12
C ALA A 129 -13.81 -9.47 -9.48
N ASP A 130 -13.58 -10.42 -10.43
CA ASP A 130 -14.24 -10.48 -11.72
C ASP A 130 -14.05 -9.20 -12.57
N ASP A 131 -12.80 -8.70 -12.63
CA ASP A 131 -12.36 -7.55 -13.44
C ASP A 131 -13.16 -6.26 -13.20
N LYS A 132 -13.68 -6.11 -11.99
CA LYS A 132 -14.46 -4.97 -11.55
C LYS A 132 -13.67 -4.09 -10.60
N THR A 133 -14.10 -2.84 -10.51
CA THR A 133 -13.59 -1.88 -9.53
C THR A 133 -14.71 -1.29 -8.68
N LEU A 134 -14.40 -0.96 -7.45
CA LEU A 134 -15.25 -0.18 -6.56
C LEU A 134 -14.85 1.28 -6.68
N LEU A 135 -15.80 2.14 -7.02
CA LEU A 135 -15.65 3.59 -7.03
C LEU A 135 -16.46 4.20 -5.90
N ARG A 136 -15.83 5.07 -5.10
CA ARG A 136 -16.48 5.88 -4.07
C ARG A 136 -16.66 7.31 -4.55
N ILE A 137 -17.88 7.83 -4.45
CA ILE A 137 -18.21 9.23 -4.66
C ILE A 137 -18.99 9.73 -3.43
N GLY A 138 -18.31 10.39 -2.50
CA GLY A 138 -18.89 10.79 -1.21
C GLY A 138 -19.33 9.57 -0.38
N SER A 139 -20.62 9.49 -0.07
CA SER A 139 -21.23 8.34 0.65
C SER A 139 -21.74 7.22 -0.27
N HIS A 140 -21.59 7.36 -1.58
CA HIS A 140 -22.06 6.39 -2.56
C HIS A 140 -20.93 5.50 -3.04
N LEU A 141 -21.21 4.20 -3.15
CA LEU A 141 -20.33 3.21 -3.75
C LEU A 141 -20.94 2.70 -5.04
N TYR A 142 -20.11 2.67 -6.07
CA TYR A 142 -20.45 2.16 -7.40
C TYR A 142 -19.52 1.02 -7.75
N GLN A 143 -20.04 0.04 -8.47
CA GLN A 143 -19.24 -0.95 -9.18
C GLN A 143 -19.03 -0.44 -10.60
N ALA A 144 -17.78 -0.36 -11.07
CA ALA A 144 -17.44 -0.11 -12.46
C ALA A 144 -16.98 -1.41 -13.13
N ASP A 145 -17.41 -1.64 -14.36
CA ASP A 145 -16.93 -2.70 -15.23
C ASP A 145 -15.68 -2.29 -16.03
N SER A 146 -15.18 -3.15 -16.91
CA SER A 146 -14.03 -2.89 -17.76
C SER A 146 -14.25 -1.79 -18.80
N GLU A 147 -15.49 -1.40 -19.07
CA GLU A 147 -15.86 -0.29 -19.95
C GLU A 147 -16.20 0.97 -19.19
N LEU A 148 -15.97 0.98 -17.84
CA LEU A 148 -16.22 2.06 -16.89
C LEU A 148 -17.71 2.40 -16.67
N HIS A 149 -18.63 1.52 -17.06
CA HIS A 149 -20.04 1.72 -16.75
C HIS A 149 -20.28 1.56 -15.26
N LEU A 150 -20.91 2.57 -14.65
CA LEU A 150 -21.15 2.62 -13.22
C LEU A 150 -22.50 2.00 -12.87
N LYS A 151 -22.48 1.06 -11.94
CA LYS A 151 -23.69 0.49 -11.32
C LYS A 151 -23.70 0.83 -9.83
N PRO A 152 -24.76 1.46 -9.30
CA PRO A 152 -24.89 1.68 -7.87
C PRO A 152 -24.79 0.38 -7.09
N LEU A 153 -23.96 0.35 -6.04
CA LEU A 153 -23.75 -0.81 -5.18
C LEU A 153 -24.31 -0.58 -3.78
N TYR A 154 -24.00 0.56 -3.18
CA TYR A 154 -24.39 0.89 -1.81
C TYR A 154 -24.40 2.41 -1.61
N GLU A 155 -25.31 2.88 -0.77
CA GLU A 155 -25.35 4.25 -0.29
C GLU A 155 -25.31 4.24 1.23
N SER A 156 -24.33 4.91 1.81
CA SER A 156 -24.23 5.04 3.26
C SER A 156 -25.11 6.19 3.75
N PRO A 157 -25.91 6.00 4.81
CA PRO A 157 -26.71 7.08 5.38
C PRO A 157 -25.85 8.17 6.03
N THR A 158 -24.60 7.85 6.39
CA THR A 158 -23.63 8.76 7.00
C THR A 158 -22.34 8.78 6.21
N ALA A 159 -21.41 9.67 6.55
CA ALA A 159 -20.13 9.78 5.83
C ALA A 159 -19.31 8.48 6.00
N LEU A 160 -18.78 7.98 4.87
CA LEU A 160 -17.84 6.88 4.85
C LEU A 160 -16.46 7.40 5.27
N GLN A 161 -15.87 6.78 6.28
CA GLN A 161 -14.55 7.13 6.80
C GLN A 161 -13.46 6.28 6.13
N GLU A 162 -13.52 4.97 6.30
CA GLU A 162 -12.59 4.04 5.71
C GLU A 162 -13.29 2.98 4.86
N ILE A 163 -12.63 2.55 3.81
CA ILE A 163 -13.05 1.46 2.94
C ILE A 163 -11.83 0.62 2.61
N GLU A 164 -11.94 -0.68 2.82
CA GLU A 164 -10.97 -1.65 2.39
C GLU A 164 -11.66 -2.82 1.66
N ILE A 165 -10.94 -3.39 0.70
CA ILE A 165 -11.35 -4.62 0.03
C ILE A 165 -10.27 -5.68 0.26
N SER A 166 -10.69 -6.89 0.60
CA SER A 166 -9.76 -8.02 0.71
C SER A 166 -8.97 -8.24 -0.59
N PRO A 167 -7.73 -8.74 -0.54
CA PRO A 167 -6.93 -8.91 -1.76
C PRO A 167 -7.60 -9.72 -2.87
N ASP A 168 -8.43 -10.71 -2.51
CA ASP A 168 -9.20 -11.52 -3.46
C ASP A 168 -10.41 -10.77 -4.07
N GLY A 169 -10.66 -9.53 -3.63
CA GLY A 169 -11.73 -8.69 -4.15
C GLY A 169 -13.15 -9.09 -3.72
N ARG A 170 -13.30 -9.97 -2.73
CA ARG A 170 -14.59 -10.59 -2.36
C ARG A 170 -15.20 -10.10 -1.05
N LEU A 171 -14.42 -9.43 -0.20
CA LEU A 171 -14.89 -8.86 1.05
C LEU A 171 -14.70 -7.35 1.05
N LEU A 172 -15.74 -6.62 1.35
CA LEU A 172 -15.74 -5.17 1.54
C LEU A 172 -15.86 -4.89 3.04
N VAL A 173 -14.92 -4.12 3.56
CA VAL A 173 -14.96 -3.50 4.89
C VAL A 173 -15.31 -2.04 4.72
N MET A 174 -16.31 -1.58 5.42
CA MET A 174 -16.75 -0.17 5.42
C MET A 174 -16.85 0.33 6.84
N GLU A 175 -16.31 1.51 7.06
CA GLU A 175 -16.49 2.28 8.27
C GLU A 175 -17.27 3.56 7.93
N SER A 176 -18.35 3.80 8.64
CA SER A 176 -19.15 5.00 8.48
C SER A 176 -19.34 5.69 9.82
N GLU A 177 -19.46 7.00 9.81
CA GLU A 177 -19.79 7.74 11.03
C GLU A 177 -21.09 7.19 11.63
N LEU A 178 -21.12 7.02 12.94
CA LEU A 178 -22.36 6.91 13.68
C LEU A 178 -23.12 8.25 13.57
N GLU A 179 -24.44 8.22 13.72
CA GLU A 179 -25.29 9.39 13.59
C GLU A 179 -24.63 10.63 14.22
N LYS A 180 -24.55 11.71 13.45
CA LYS A 180 -23.95 12.96 13.90
C LYS A 180 -24.71 13.43 15.14
N HIS A 181 -24.02 13.45 16.27
CA HIS A 181 -24.50 14.25 17.40
C HIS A 181 -24.60 15.71 16.94
N THR A 182 -25.69 16.34 17.29
CA THR A 182 -25.82 17.80 17.11
C THR A 182 -24.70 18.51 17.89
N PRO A 183 -24.33 19.74 17.56
CA PRO A 183 -23.38 20.52 18.37
C PRO A 183 -23.76 20.60 19.83
N GLU A 184 -25.06 20.63 20.13
CA GLU A 184 -25.62 20.64 21.49
C GLU A 184 -25.39 19.30 22.22
N GLU A 185 -25.57 18.16 21.52
CA GLU A 185 -25.31 16.83 22.06
C GLU A 185 -23.81 16.63 22.32
N HIS A 186 -22.94 17.03 21.37
CA HIS A 186 -21.50 17.04 21.58
C HIS A 186 -21.09 17.87 22.81
N ALA A 187 -21.63 19.07 22.96
CA ALA A 187 -21.38 19.91 24.14
C ALA A 187 -21.87 19.27 25.43
N ALA A 188 -23.02 18.61 25.40
CA ALA A 188 -23.58 17.91 26.56
C ALA A 188 -22.73 16.69 26.95
N LEU A 189 -22.28 15.90 25.98
CA LEU A 189 -21.38 14.76 26.20
C LEU A 189 -20.01 15.20 26.73
N ALA A 190 -19.41 16.25 26.17
CA ALA A 190 -18.16 16.81 26.64
C ALA A 190 -18.27 17.35 28.07
N LYS A 191 -19.36 18.03 28.39
CA LYS A 191 -19.65 18.51 29.75
C LYS A 191 -19.82 17.36 30.72
N HIS A 192 -20.53 16.32 30.34
CA HIS A 192 -20.73 15.13 31.18
C HIS A 192 -19.41 14.41 31.42
N ALA A 193 -18.60 14.20 30.38
CA ALA A 193 -17.28 13.60 30.50
C ALA A 193 -16.35 14.39 31.44
N ALA A 194 -16.35 15.73 31.33
CA ALA A 194 -15.58 16.59 32.22
C ALA A 194 -16.05 16.48 33.68
N MET A 195 -17.35 16.32 33.94
CA MET A 195 -17.90 16.17 35.30
C MET A 195 -17.45 14.88 35.99
N ILE A 196 -17.21 13.81 35.22
CA ILE A 196 -16.76 12.51 35.74
C ILE A 196 -15.23 12.31 35.58
N GLY A 197 -14.49 13.33 35.14
CA GLY A 197 -13.05 13.26 34.93
C GLY A 197 -12.62 12.38 33.77
N ALA A 198 -13.52 12.10 32.82
CA ALA A 198 -13.24 11.33 31.62
C ALA A 198 -12.93 12.25 30.43
N SER A 199 -12.31 11.70 29.40
CA SER A 199 -12.23 12.34 28.09
C SER A 199 -13.60 12.27 27.39
N PRO A 200 -13.96 13.26 26.54
CA PRO A 200 -15.16 13.14 25.72
C PRO A 200 -15.05 11.86 24.88
N PRO A 201 -16.20 11.17 24.63
CA PRO A 201 -16.18 9.99 23.78
C PRO A 201 -15.61 10.35 22.41
N ALA A 202 -14.70 9.51 21.91
CA ALA A 202 -14.22 9.62 20.55
C ALA A 202 -15.41 9.47 19.56
N GLU A 203 -15.27 10.04 18.38
CA GLU A 203 -16.28 9.86 17.33
C GLU A 203 -16.31 8.37 16.94
N ALA A 204 -17.35 7.68 17.39
CA ALA A 204 -17.51 6.27 17.11
C ALA A 204 -17.90 6.04 15.66
N VAL A 205 -17.44 4.93 15.09
CA VAL A 205 -17.79 4.49 13.74
C VAL A 205 -18.56 3.18 13.77
N GLN A 206 -19.46 3.01 12.81
CA GLN A 206 -20.08 1.73 12.51
C GLN A 206 -19.21 0.99 11.52
N ILE A 207 -18.81 -0.25 11.85
CA ILE A 207 -18.09 -1.16 10.97
C ILE A 207 -19.08 -2.12 10.35
N ARG A 208 -18.99 -2.31 9.03
CA ARG A 208 -19.71 -3.35 8.28
C ARG A 208 -18.77 -4.10 7.39
N MET A 209 -18.84 -5.42 7.44
CA MET A 209 -18.10 -6.31 6.55
C MET A 209 -19.09 -7.10 5.70
N VAL A 210 -18.96 -6.96 4.39
CA VAL A 210 -19.93 -7.46 3.42
C VAL A 210 -19.24 -8.34 2.41
N ARG A 211 -19.72 -9.56 2.22
CA ARG A 211 -19.31 -10.41 1.10
C ARG A 211 -19.87 -9.85 -0.20
N LEU A 212 -19.02 -9.70 -1.21
CA LEU A 212 -19.39 -9.16 -2.51
C LEU A 212 -19.83 -10.25 -3.50
N ASP A 213 -19.30 -11.46 -3.36
CA ASP A 213 -19.66 -12.64 -4.16
C ASP A 213 -21.07 -13.19 -3.81
N GLN A 214 -21.46 -13.02 -2.56
CA GLN A 214 -22.78 -13.36 -2.05
C GLN A 214 -23.21 -12.20 -1.14
N PRO A 215 -23.94 -11.18 -1.64
CA PRO A 215 -24.25 -9.98 -0.89
C PRO A 215 -24.84 -10.28 0.50
N GLN A 216 -23.96 -10.41 1.50
CA GLN A 216 -24.28 -10.78 2.86
C GLN A 216 -23.38 -10.00 3.83
N VAL A 217 -23.99 -9.38 4.82
CA VAL A 217 -23.25 -8.81 5.96
C VAL A 217 -22.77 -9.97 6.84
N VAL A 218 -21.45 -10.12 6.94
CA VAL A 218 -20.81 -11.16 7.78
C VAL A 218 -20.47 -10.65 9.17
N LEU A 219 -20.24 -9.35 9.30
CA LEU A 219 -19.99 -8.68 10.56
C LEU A 219 -20.63 -7.27 10.55
N SER A 220 -21.23 -6.88 11.67
CA SER A 220 -21.61 -5.51 11.95
C SER A 220 -21.26 -5.20 13.40
N GLY A 221 -20.59 -4.10 13.65
CA GLY A 221 -20.12 -3.68 14.97
C GLY A 221 -19.85 -2.19 15.01
N HIS A 222 -19.27 -1.74 16.12
CA HIS A 222 -18.88 -0.36 16.35
C HIS A 222 -17.45 -0.32 16.88
N ALA A 223 -16.74 0.77 16.58
CA ALA A 223 -15.44 1.09 17.17
C ALA A 223 -15.45 2.55 17.64
N ASP A 224 -14.56 2.87 18.58
CA ASP A 224 -14.46 4.21 19.17
C ASP A 224 -13.74 5.21 18.26
N ALA A 225 -13.11 4.73 17.18
CA ALA A 225 -12.46 5.53 16.15
C ALA A 225 -12.41 4.76 14.84
N ALA A 226 -12.32 5.47 13.73
CA ALA A 226 -12.01 4.88 12.44
C ALA A 226 -10.56 4.36 12.42
N GLY A 227 -10.35 3.22 11.77
CA GLY A 227 -9.04 2.60 11.65
C GLY A 227 -9.00 1.51 10.59
N ASP A 228 -7.80 1.15 10.13
CA ASP A 228 -7.62 0.05 9.20
C ASP A 228 -7.98 -1.29 9.90
N VAL A 229 -9.02 -1.97 9.44
CA VAL A 229 -9.42 -3.30 9.93
C VAL A 229 -9.11 -4.34 8.88
N PRO A 230 -7.93 -4.95 8.92
CA PRO A 230 -7.54 -5.95 7.95
C PRO A 230 -8.44 -7.18 8.02
N ALA A 231 -9.00 -7.57 6.88
CA ALA A 231 -9.96 -8.66 6.83
C ALA A 231 -9.85 -9.47 5.54
N ASN A 232 -10.27 -10.74 5.60
CA ASN A 232 -10.45 -11.62 4.46
C ASN A 232 -11.79 -12.34 4.55
N ILE A 233 -12.10 -13.21 3.58
CA ILE A 233 -13.38 -13.94 3.54
C ILE A 233 -13.62 -14.88 4.74
N ARG A 234 -12.60 -15.17 5.57
CA ARG A 234 -12.70 -16.06 6.73
C ARG A 234 -12.87 -15.32 8.05
N GLY A 235 -12.34 -14.09 8.15
CA GLY A 235 -12.36 -13.32 9.40
C GLY A 235 -11.59 -12.02 9.29
N TYR A 236 -11.37 -11.38 10.42
CA TYR A 236 -10.67 -10.10 10.53
C TYR A 236 -9.58 -10.15 11.58
N PHE A 237 -8.68 -9.18 11.53
CA PHE A 237 -7.56 -9.09 12.46
C PHE A 237 -7.74 -7.92 13.42
N THR A 238 -7.22 -8.08 14.62
CA THR A 238 -7.08 -7.02 15.62
C THR A 238 -5.69 -7.09 16.24
N GLN A 239 -5.20 -5.96 16.71
CA GLN A 239 -3.97 -5.86 17.48
C GLN A 239 -4.26 -5.36 18.90
N GLU A 240 -3.50 -5.88 19.85
CA GLU A 240 -3.61 -5.53 21.26
C GLU A 240 -2.21 -5.39 21.86
N GLN A 241 -1.96 -4.29 22.55
CA GLN A 241 -0.73 -4.14 23.33
C GLN A 241 -0.87 -4.89 24.65
N VAL A 242 -0.21 -6.06 24.76
CA VAL A 242 -0.28 -6.91 25.95
C VAL A 242 0.65 -6.48 27.08
N LYS A 243 1.72 -5.77 26.74
CA LYS A 243 2.62 -5.07 27.66
C LYS A 243 3.44 -4.03 26.88
N GLU A 244 4.23 -3.20 27.56
CA GLU A 244 5.07 -2.21 26.92
C GLU A 244 5.90 -2.82 25.78
N ASN A 245 5.73 -2.27 24.56
CA ASN A 245 6.37 -2.70 23.30
C ASN A 245 6.15 -4.18 22.91
N VAL A 246 5.14 -4.86 23.46
CA VAL A 246 4.75 -6.20 23.00
C VAL A 246 3.31 -6.21 22.57
N TRP A 247 3.09 -6.58 21.33
CA TRP A 247 1.80 -6.60 20.68
C TRP A 247 1.41 -8.03 20.30
N SER A 248 0.14 -8.35 20.46
CA SER A 248 -0.47 -9.55 19.90
C SER A 248 -1.35 -9.18 18.73
N VAL A 249 -1.17 -9.86 17.62
CA VAL A 249 -2.08 -9.83 16.46
C VAL A 249 -2.98 -11.05 16.53
N ARG A 250 -4.28 -10.82 16.48
CA ARG A 250 -5.31 -11.85 16.65
C ARG A 250 -6.17 -11.96 15.42
N PHE A 251 -6.60 -13.18 15.11
CA PHE A 251 -7.56 -13.48 14.05
C PHE A 251 -8.92 -13.86 14.66
N HIS A 252 -9.99 -13.27 14.15
CA HIS A 252 -11.37 -13.50 14.56
C HIS A 252 -12.15 -14.10 13.39
N PRO A 253 -12.46 -15.42 13.41
CA PRO A 253 -13.23 -16.04 12.35
C PRO A 253 -14.71 -15.62 12.40
N TYR A 254 -15.36 -15.41 11.22
CA TYR A 254 -16.78 -15.01 11.16
C TYR A 254 -17.73 -16.11 11.61
N ASP A 255 -17.38 -17.36 11.48
CA ASP A 255 -18.20 -18.52 11.86
C ASP A 255 -18.27 -18.75 13.38
N LYS A 256 -17.62 -17.86 14.16
CA LYS A 256 -17.55 -17.98 15.62
C LYS A 256 -17.01 -19.29 16.14
N SER A 257 -16.28 -20.02 15.32
CA SER A 257 -15.60 -21.28 15.71
C SER A 257 -14.39 -21.06 16.62
N GLY A 258 -13.86 -19.82 16.63
CA GLY A 258 -12.71 -19.42 17.45
C GLY A 258 -13.11 -18.94 18.83
N LYS A 259 -12.11 -18.56 19.62
CA LYS A 259 -12.31 -17.92 20.93
C LYS A 259 -12.90 -16.52 20.76
N PRO A 260 -13.71 -16.04 21.72
CA PRO A 260 -14.25 -14.68 21.69
C PRO A 260 -13.17 -13.59 21.54
N GLU A 261 -12.01 -13.77 22.20
CA GLU A 261 -10.86 -12.88 22.14
C GLU A 261 -10.02 -13.03 20.88
N GLY A 262 -10.37 -13.95 19.97
CA GLY A 262 -9.62 -14.28 18.77
C GLY A 262 -8.43 -15.20 19.03
N GLU A 263 -7.91 -15.81 17.96
CA GLU A 263 -6.73 -16.66 17.99
C GLU A 263 -5.46 -15.83 17.75
N ILE A 264 -4.44 -16.00 18.60
CA ILE A 264 -3.16 -15.30 18.42
C ILE A 264 -2.47 -15.83 17.17
N VAL A 265 -2.26 -14.98 16.18
CA VAL A 265 -1.51 -15.28 14.95
C VAL A 265 -0.02 -14.97 15.14
N ALA A 266 0.28 -13.87 15.81
CA ALA A 266 1.64 -13.46 16.08
C ALA A 266 1.76 -12.65 17.36
N GLN A 267 2.95 -12.70 17.98
CA GLN A 267 3.39 -11.71 18.95
C GLN A 267 4.66 -11.04 18.44
N THR A 268 4.75 -9.73 18.55
CA THR A 268 5.89 -8.96 18.07
C THR A 268 6.35 -7.94 19.10
N ASP A 269 7.69 -7.78 19.22
CA ASP A 269 8.30 -6.68 19.97
C ASP A 269 8.35 -5.46 19.02
N SER A 270 7.57 -4.45 19.32
CA SER A 270 7.41 -3.27 18.46
C SER A 270 7.20 -2.00 19.29
N THR A 271 7.97 -0.97 18.99
CA THR A 271 7.82 0.37 19.59
C THR A 271 6.68 1.17 19.00
N CYS A 272 6.13 0.74 17.87
CA CYS A 272 4.92 1.27 17.26
C CYS A 272 3.84 0.20 17.23
N GLU A 273 2.62 0.61 17.05
CA GLU A 273 1.50 -0.27 16.73
C GLU A 273 1.81 -1.03 15.44
N PRO A 274 1.74 -2.38 15.42
CA PRO A 274 1.92 -3.15 14.19
C PRO A 274 0.86 -2.81 13.15
N SER A 275 1.20 -3.00 11.89
CA SER A 275 0.26 -2.84 10.78
C SER A 275 0.17 -4.17 10.03
N GLU A 276 -1.04 -4.63 9.80
CA GLU A 276 -1.33 -5.88 9.12
C GLU A 276 -1.72 -5.63 7.66
N LYS A 277 -1.28 -6.52 6.77
CA LYS A 277 -1.81 -6.64 5.42
C LYS A 277 -2.14 -8.09 5.11
N VAL A 278 -3.40 -8.33 4.83
CA VAL A 278 -3.86 -9.65 4.40
C VAL A 278 -3.15 -10.01 3.09
N LEU A 279 -2.57 -11.21 3.03
CA LEU A 279 -1.98 -11.75 1.80
C LEU A 279 -3.02 -12.59 1.03
N ASN A 280 -3.73 -13.44 1.75
CA ASN A 280 -4.81 -14.29 1.23
C ASN A 280 -5.71 -14.78 2.38
N ALA A 281 -6.57 -15.77 2.10
CA ALA A 281 -7.46 -16.33 3.11
C ALA A 281 -6.74 -17.07 4.26
N GLU A 282 -5.44 -17.42 4.11
CA GLU A 282 -4.69 -18.25 5.03
C GLU A 282 -3.49 -17.54 5.67
N SER A 283 -3.15 -16.32 5.22
CA SER A 283 -1.92 -15.66 5.67
C SER A 283 -2.03 -14.15 5.73
N VAL A 284 -1.23 -13.56 6.62
CA VAL A 284 -1.14 -12.13 6.88
C VAL A 284 0.32 -11.69 6.94
N LEU A 285 0.60 -10.51 6.45
CA LEU A 285 1.87 -9.80 6.60
C LEU A 285 1.73 -8.83 7.77
N ILE A 286 2.69 -8.87 8.69
CA ILE A 286 2.73 -7.99 9.86
C ILE A 286 3.99 -7.14 9.76
N MET A 287 3.83 -5.84 9.87
CA MET A 287 4.92 -4.89 9.90
C MET A 287 5.03 -4.26 11.29
N SER A 288 6.25 -4.18 11.82
CA SER A 288 6.55 -3.68 13.15
C SER A 288 7.80 -2.81 13.17
N CYS A 289 7.99 -2.08 14.28
CA CYS A 289 9.12 -1.20 14.54
C CYS A 289 10.02 -1.83 15.61
N PRO A 290 11.07 -2.56 15.26
CA PRO A 290 11.93 -3.22 16.23
C PRO A 290 12.64 -2.17 17.10
N ARG A 291 12.78 -2.49 18.41
CA ARG A 291 13.40 -1.60 19.38
C ARG A 291 14.88 -1.33 19.03
N GLY A 292 15.28 -0.06 19.13
CA GLY A 292 16.67 0.34 18.90
C GLY A 292 17.10 0.39 17.45
N HIS A 293 16.16 0.24 16.50
CA HIS A 293 16.40 0.32 15.07
C HIS A 293 15.44 1.29 14.40
N ASN A 294 15.91 1.95 13.34
CA ASN A 294 15.05 2.75 12.46
C ASN A 294 14.46 1.93 11.32
N ASP A 295 14.80 0.64 11.25
CA ASP A 295 14.30 -0.28 10.24
C ASP A 295 12.83 -0.64 10.49
N ARG A 296 12.17 -1.17 9.48
CA ARG A 296 10.89 -1.85 9.61
C ARG A 296 11.14 -3.35 9.50
N PHE A 297 10.55 -4.11 10.42
CA PHE A 297 10.52 -5.55 10.36
C PHE A 297 9.19 -5.99 9.76
N VAL A 298 9.25 -6.86 8.78
CA VAL A 298 8.06 -7.40 8.11
C VAL A 298 8.14 -8.92 8.19
N ALA A 299 7.07 -9.55 8.61
CA ALA A 299 6.99 -11.00 8.68
C ALA A 299 5.63 -11.51 8.21
N ALA A 300 5.62 -12.57 7.43
CA ALA A 300 4.40 -13.25 7.03
C ALA A 300 4.11 -14.43 7.99
N TYR A 301 2.84 -14.56 8.35
CA TYR A 301 2.35 -15.62 9.22
C TYR A 301 1.15 -16.31 8.58
N SER A 302 1.04 -17.61 8.79
CA SER A 302 -0.20 -18.34 8.57
C SER A 302 -1.19 -18.07 9.71
N LEU A 303 -2.49 -18.29 9.47
CA LEU A 303 -3.50 -18.19 10.54
C LEU A 303 -3.25 -19.18 11.71
N ASN A 304 -2.46 -20.23 11.49
CA ASN A 304 -2.07 -21.19 12.53
C ASN A 304 -0.79 -20.76 13.29
N SER A 305 -0.46 -19.47 13.30
CA SER A 305 0.68 -18.88 14.00
C SER A 305 2.06 -19.33 13.51
N GLN A 306 2.15 -19.99 12.36
CA GLN A 306 3.43 -20.34 11.77
C GLN A 306 4.03 -19.15 11.05
N LYS A 307 5.23 -18.73 11.44
CA LYS A 307 5.99 -17.75 10.68
C LYS A 307 6.45 -18.39 9.36
N LEU A 308 6.06 -17.81 8.24
CA LEU A 308 6.39 -18.26 6.89
C LEU A 308 7.76 -17.73 6.45
N TRP A 309 7.96 -16.44 6.62
CA TRP A 309 9.22 -15.74 6.34
C TRP A 309 9.27 -14.41 7.07
N ASP A 310 10.44 -13.80 7.13
CA ASP A 310 10.63 -12.44 7.62
C ASP A 310 11.73 -11.71 6.87
N GLY A 311 11.77 -10.39 7.03
CA GLY A 311 12.76 -9.52 6.45
C GLY A 311 12.83 -8.17 7.16
N ARG A 312 13.94 -7.47 6.96
CA ARG A 312 14.13 -6.10 7.43
C ARG A 312 14.32 -5.17 6.25
N TRP A 313 13.67 -4.03 6.31
CA TRP A 313 13.81 -2.99 5.31
C TRP A 313 14.21 -1.69 5.98
N GLN A 314 15.23 -1.06 5.42
CA GLN A 314 15.61 0.30 5.80
C GLN A 314 14.59 1.27 5.21
N SER A 315 13.56 1.55 5.97
CA SER A 315 12.57 2.58 5.67
C SER A 315 12.50 3.52 6.86
N ASN A 316 13.45 4.44 6.90
CA ASN A 316 13.73 5.19 8.12
C ASN A 316 12.56 6.08 8.56
N PHE A 317 11.79 6.64 7.63
CA PHE A 317 10.89 7.74 7.98
C PHE A 317 9.52 7.68 7.31
N THR A 318 9.26 6.67 6.48
CA THR A 318 7.97 6.51 5.79
C THR A 318 7.41 5.10 5.97
N TRP A 319 6.08 5.01 6.01
CA TRP A 319 5.42 3.72 5.95
C TRP A 319 5.39 3.20 4.52
N PRO A 320 5.68 1.93 4.27
CA PRO A 320 5.59 1.35 2.95
C PRO A 320 4.14 1.29 2.45
N SER A 321 4.02 1.23 1.14
CA SER A 321 2.76 0.92 0.46
C SER A 321 2.78 -0.52 -0.02
N PHE A 322 1.63 -1.17 0.01
CA PHE A 322 1.49 -2.58 -0.37
C PHE A 322 0.48 -2.75 -1.49
N ARG A 323 0.76 -3.70 -2.37
CA ARG A 323 -0.21 -4.28 -3.31
C ARG A 323 -0.06 -5.79 -3.25
N VAL A 324 -1.16 -6.48 -3.06
CA VAL A 324 -1.20 -7.95 -3.07
C VAL A 324 -1.89 -8.39 -4.35
N ALA A 325 -1.35 -9.39 -5.02
CA ALA A 325 -2.02 -10.00 -6.16
C ALA A 325 -3.33 -10.67 -5.73
N GLN A 326 -4.31 -10.72 -6.60
CA GLN A 326 -5.64 -11.23 -6.23
C GLN A 326 -5.62 -12.70 -5.83
N ASP A 327 -4.74 -13.48 -6.41
CA ASP A 327 -4.50 -14.88 -6.03
C ASP A 327 -3.70 -15.03 -4.72
N GLY A 328 -3.22 -13.92 -4.16
CA GLY A 328 -2.40 -13.90 -2.95
C GLY A 328 -0.99 -14.45 -3.12
N ALA A 329 -0.55 -14.78 -4.33
CA ALA A 329 0.74 -15.44 -4.57
C ALA A 329 1.92 -14.46 -4.55
N SER A 330 1.66 -13.18 -4.76
CA SER A 330 2.69 -12.14 -4.81
C SER A 330 2.29 -10.92 -4.03
N VAL A 331 3.27 -10.27 -3.41
CA VAL A 331 3.13 -8.99 -2.74
C VAL A 331 4.18 -8.01 -3.27
N ALA A 332 3.74 -6.83 -3.69
CA ALA A 332 4.60 -5.71 -4.01
C ALA A 332 4.68 -4.77 -2.81
N ILE A 333 5.88 -4.43 -2.41
CA ILE A 333 6.19 -3.53 -1.30
C ILE A 333 6.96 -2.34 -1.85
N SER A 334 6.48 -1.15 -1.59
CA SER A 334 7.10 0.09 -2.04
C SER A 334 7.36 1.03 -0.87
N TRP A 335 8.53 1.61 -0.80
CA TRP A 335 8.88 2.64 0.17
C TRP A 335 9.68 3.78 -0.46
N LEU A 336 9.58 4.94 0.15
CA LEU A 336 10.33 6.12 -0.24
C LEU A 336 11.67 6.13 0.49
N ALA A 337 12.75 6.35 -0.24
CA ALA A 337 14.07 6.61 0.33
C ALA A 337 14.19 8.10 0.63
N VAL A 338 14.06 8.45 1.89
CA VAL A 338 14.23 9.79 2.44
C VAL A 338 15.34 9.79 3.50
N ASN A 339 15.97 10.91 3.73
CA ASN A 339 17.10 11.03 4.66
C ASN A 339 16.76 11.77 5.97
N HIS A 340 15.52 12.20 6.14
CA HIS A 340 15.03 12.87 7.34
C HIS A 340 13.58 12.47 7.65
N PRO A 341 13.09 12.69 8.89
CA PRO A 341 11.69 12.48 9.23
C PRO A 341 10.77 13.34 8.36
N VAL A 342 9.71 12.74 7.84
CA VAL A 342 8.70 13.43 7.04
C VAL A 342 7.36 13.41 7.77
N SER A 343 6.66 14.55 7.75
CA SER A 343 5.32 14.66 8.29
C SER A 343 4.30 14.08 7.30
N THR A 344 3.29 13.37 7.81
CA THR A 344 2.18 12.89 6.97
C THR A 344 1.27 14.02 6.49
N ARG A 345 1.32 15.18 7.14
CA ARG A 345 0.43 16.34 6.89
C ARG A 345 1.10 17.45 6.08
N GLU A 346 2.41 17.43 5.95
CA GLU A 346 3.19 18.41 5.19
C GLU A 346 3.50 17.89 3.79
N PRO A 347 3.58 18.78 2.79
CA PRO A 347 4.03 18.39 1.47
C PRO A 347 5.51 18.03 1.52
N ILE A 348 5.88 17.00 0.78
CA ILE A 348 7.27 16.60 0.56
C ILE A 348 7.65 17.13 -0.83
N ASP A 349 8.76 17.85 -0.90
CA ASP A 349 9.31 18.33 -2.16
C ASP A 349 10.15 17.23 -2.85
N ASP A 350 10.30 17.31 -4.17
CA ASP A 350 10.95 16.26 -4.97
C ASP A 350 12.42 16.03 -4.58
N ASP A 351 13.11 17.05 -4.08
CA ASP A 351 14.51 16.97 -3.64
C ASP A 351 14.70 16.30 -2.28
N GLU A 352 13.63 16.20 -1.48
CA GLU A 352 13.65 15.50 -0.19
C GLU A 352 13.56 13.97 -0.36
N VAL A 353 13.07 13.49 -1.52
CA VAL A 353 12.93 12.08 -1.83
C VAL A 353 13.96 11.66 -2.87
N GLN A 354 14.86 10.77 -2.47
CA GLN A 354 15.92 10.27 -3.36
C GLN A 354 15.38 9.36 -4.45
N ASN A 355 14.54 8.39 -4.05
CA ASN A 355 13.86 7.47 -4.95
C ASN A 355 12.71 6.72 -4.23
N GLN A 356 11.94 6.00 -5.02
CA GLN A 356 10.98 5.00 -4.57
C GLN A 356 11.58 3.63 -4.87
N VAL A 357 11.74 2.80 -3.84
CA VAL A 357 12.15 1.40 -4.00
C VAL A 357 10.89 0.56 -4.09
N LEU A 358 10.81 -0.30 -5.10
CA LEU A 358 9.69 -1.22 -5.30
C LEU A 358 10.24 -2.65 -5.40
N SER A 359 9.75 -3.54 -4.54
CA SER A 359 10.11 -4.95 -4.53
C SER A 359 8.88 -5.82 -4.65
N VAL A 360 8.92 -6.82 -5.52
CA VAL A 360 7.89 -7.86 -5.60
C VAL A 360 8.44 -9.15 -5.02
N LEU A 361 7.70 -9.74 -4.09
CA LEU A 361 8.07 -10.95 -3.39
C LEU A 361 7.05 -12.07 -3.67
N ASP A 362 7.50 -13.32 -3.65
CA ASP A 362 6.64 -14.48 -3.44
C ASP A 362 6.07 -14.40 -2.02
N SER A 363 4.76 -14.30 -1.89
CA SER A 363 4.10 -14.10 -0.58
C SER A 363 4.26 -15.28 0.38
N ARG A 364 4.56 -16.49 -0.11
CA ARG A 364 4.72 -17.71 0.69
C ARG A 364 6.13 -17.88 1.26
N THR A 365 7.14 -17.40 0.50
CA THR A 365 8.55 -17.66 0.83
C THR A 365 9.35 -16.40 1.13
N GLY A 366 8.81 -15.22 0.82
CA GLY A 366 9.52 -13.95 0.90
C GLY A 366 10.63 -13.78 -0.15
N SER A 367 10.74 -14.72 -1.10
CA SER A 367 11.76 -14.66 -2.14
C SER A 367 11.52 -13.49 -3.09
N LEU A 368 12.58 -12.73 -3.37
CA LEU A 368 12.53 -11.59 -4.27
C LEU A 368 12.29 -12.06 -5.71
N ARG A 369 11.26 -11.53 -6.37
CA ARG A 369 10.95 -11.75 -7.80
C ARG A 369 11.42 -10.60 -8.67
N LEU A 370 11.30 -9.36 -8.18
CA LEU A 370 11.69 -8.16 -8.92
C LEU A 370 12.04 -7.04 -7.93
N ALA A 371 13.06 -6.24 -8.25
CA ALA A 371 13.35 -4.99 -7.55
C ALA A 371 13.60 -3.87 -8.55
N LEU A 372 13.00 -2.71 -8.29
CA LEU A 372 13.09 -1.51 -9.13
C LEU A 372 13.37 -0.27 -8.29
N LEU A 373 14.07 0.69 -8.89
CA LEU A 373 14.11 2.07 -8.46
C LEU A 373 13.21 2.89 -9.38
N VAL A 374 12.27 3.62 -8.81
CA VAL A 374 11.18 4.28 -9.53
C VAL A 374 11.27 5.79 -9.38
N LYS A 375 11.04 6.52 -10.45
CA LYS A 375 10.86 7.97 -10.55
C LYS A 375 9.78 8.30 -11.58
N PRO A 376 8.95 9.32 -11.46
CA PRO A 376 8.84 10.23 -10.32
C PRO A 376 8.11 9.59 -9.14
N ILE A 377 8.36 10.14 -7.96
CA ILE A 377 7.87 9.64 -6.68
C ILE A 377 6.62 10.32 -6.15
N VAL A 378 6.20 11.40 -6.79
CA VAL A 378 5.08 12.26 -6.36
C VAL A 378 3.70 11.58 -6.32
N SER A 379 3.60 10.37 -6.88
CA SER A 379 2.40 9.53 -6.83
C SER A 379 2.65 8.17 -6.15
N ALA A 380 3.72 8.07 -5.37
CA ALA A 380 4.11 6.83 -4.69
C ALA A 380 2.97 6.24 -3.87
N GLY A 381 2.71 4.94 -4.07
CA GLY A 381 1.61 4.22 -3.43
C GLY A 381 0.42 3.96 -4.35
N GLY A 382 0.02 4.94 -5.17
CA GLY A 382 -0.98 4.77 -6.22
C GLY A 382 -0.40 4.43 -7.59
N ASN A 383 0.90 4.55 -7.75
CA ASN A 383 1.62 4.48 -9.02
C ASN A 383 2.07 3.08 -9.45
N PHE A 384 1.67 2.02 -8.77
CA PHE A 384 2.03 0.65 -9.14
C PHE A 384 0.90 -0.34 -8.86
N ALA A 385 0.86 -1.43 -9.62
CA ALA A 385 -0.13 -2.48 -9.52
C ALA A 385 0.46 -3.85 -9.84
N LEU A 386 -0.10 -4.90 -9.24
CA LEU A 386 0.11 -6.30 -9.63
C LEU A 386 -1.09 -6.79 -10.45
N SER A 387 -0.82 -7.60 -11.46
CA SER A 387 -1.87 -8.32 -12.18
C SER A 387 -2.61 -9.30 -11.25
N PRO A 388 -3.86 -9.68 -11.56
CA PRO A 388 -4.65 -10.60 -10.76
C PRO A 388 -3.94 -11.89 -10.41
N ASP A 389 -3.25 -12.46 -11.40
CA ASP A 389 -2.47 -13.71 -11.31
C ASP A 389 -1.07 -13.52 -10.75
N GLY A 390 -0.71 -12.30 -10.31
CA GLY A 390 0.60 -11.99 -9.73
C GLY A 390 1.79 -12.21 -10.67
N ASN A 391 1.58 -12.26 -12.00
CA ASN A 391 2.63 -12.52 -12.98
C ASN A 391 3.16 -11.27 -13.67
N ARG A 392 2.52 -10.12 -13.45
CA ARG A 392 2.94 -8.81 -14.00
C ARG A 392 2.94 -7.72 -12.95
N LEU A 393 3.87 -6.81 -13.10
CA LEU A 393 3.92 -5.54 -12.38
C LEU A 393 3.78 -4.41 -13.39
N ALA A 394 2.89 -3.47 -13.15
CA ALA A 394 2.86 -2.18 -13.83
C ALA A 394 3.29 -1.09 -12.85
N VAL A 395 4.07 -0.11 -13.32
CA VAL A 395 4.51 1.02 -12.51
C VAL A 395 4.63 2.28 -13.36
N LEU A 396 4.16 3.39 -12.83
CA LEU A 396 4.39 4.71 -13.42
C LEU A 396 5.80 5.17 -13.04
N ASN A 397 6.68 5.22 -14.06
CA ASN A 397 8.10 5.50 -13.91
C ASN A 397 8.57 6.42 -15.07
N HIS A 398 9.33 7.48 -14.75
CA HIS A 398 9.88 8.41 -15.76
C HIS A 398 8.87 8.90 -16.83
N GLY A 399 7.65 9.24 -16.42
CA GLY A 399 6.61 9.75 -17.33
C GLY A 399 5.99 8.69 -18.25
N ALA A 400 6.18 7.41 -17.94
CA ALA A 400 5.57 6.30 -18.67
C ALA A 400 5.07 5.23 -17.69
N ILE A 401 4.07 4.47 -18.10
CA ILE A 401 3.73 3.20 -17.46
C ILE A 401 4.66 2.13 -18.03
N GLU A 402 5.44 1.52 -17.17
CA GLU A 402 6.31 0.38 -17.49
C GLU A 402 5.66 -0.90 -16.96
N VAL A 403 5.58 -1.92 -17.82
CA VAL A 403 5.02 -3.24 -17.46
C VAL A 403 6.13 -4.27 -17.50
N TYR A 404 6.24 -5.06 -16.45
CA TYR A 404 7.26 -6.09 -16.28
C TYR A 404 6.59 -7.46 -16.10
N ASP A 405 7.03 -8.46 -16.84
CA ASP A 405 6.73 -9.85 -16.54
C ASP A 405 7.58 -10.31 -15.34
N LEU A 406 6.94 -10.94 -14.37
CA LEU A 406 7.60 -11.42 -13.17
C LEU A 406 8.12 -12.84 -13.38
N PRO A 407 9.33 -13.18 -12.87
CA PRO A 407 9.80 -14.56 -12.88
C PRO A 407 8.77 -15.52 -12.25
N ALA A 408 8.68 -16.74 -12.79
CA ALA A 408 7.78 -17.76 -12.25
C ALA A 408 8.02 -17.98 -10.74
N LEU A 409 6.96 -18.27 -10.01
CA LEU A 409 7.06 -18.65 -8.62
C LEU A 409 7.87 -19.96 -8.48
N ALA A 410 8.70 -20.03 -7.46
CA ALA A 410 9.42 -21.27 -7.17
C ALA A 410 8.40 -22.42 -6.96
N PRO A 411 8.67 -23.61 -7.50
CA PRO A 411 7.86 -24.79 -7.23
C PRO A 411 7.73 -24.99 -5.73
N THR A 412 6.51 -25.19 -5.24
CA THR A 412 6.31 -25.58 -3.83
C THR A 412 6.89 -26.97 -3.71
N GLU A 413 7.98 -27.14 -2.95
CA GLU A 413 8.40 -28.48 -2.51
C GLU A 413 7.19 -29.07 -1.78
N ARG A 414 6.54 -30.04 -2.40
CA ARG A 414 5.52 -30.83 -1.69
C ARG A 414 6.26 -31.51 -0.54
N ALA A 415 5.94 -31.07 0.67
CA ALA A 415 6.41 -31.79 1.85
C ALA A 415 6.00 -33.26 1.63
N SER A 416 6.97 -34.09 1.29
CA SER A 416 6.80 -35.54 1.27
C SER A 416 6.46 -35.95 2.70
N LYS A 417 5.20 -36.32 2.91
CA LYS A 417 4.74 -36.95 4.17
C LYS A 417 5.39 -38.29 4.33
#